data_15bacef93605e6929a0e1dfff5907288
#
_entry.id   15bacef93605e6929a0e1dfff5907288
#
_cell.length_a   1.000
_cell.length_b   1.000
_cell.length_c   1.000
_cell.angle_alpha   90.00
_cell.angle_beta   90.00
_cell.angle_gamma   90.00
#
_symmetry.space_group_name_H-M   'P 1'
#
loop_
_entity.id
_entity.type
_entity.pdbx_description
1 polymer ?
#
loop_
_entity_poly.entity_id
_entity_poly.type
_entity_poly.pdbx_seq_one_letter_code
_entity_poly.pdbx_strand_id
1 'polypeptide(L)'
;MSTANSKVENIDINSKEVLISSAEIKQRVEELGRRISADYQGRELHLVGVLNGAFIFLADLVRQLSIPCQICFLLASSYKDKKVSSGEVTLMHNLDLRGKNVLIVEDIVDTGLTLKYILEDLQQQNPESLEICALLSKNIPDKAPVEVKYVGFEIEDRFVVGYGLDFAEKYREIPHIACLDYAESWSADSSAKTETHVAH
;
A
#
# COMPACT_ATOMS: atom_id res chain seq x y z
N MET A 1 12.16 -8.06 37.73
CA MET A 1 12.78 -7.60 36.50
C MET A 1 13.04 -8.82 35.64
N SER A 2 12.13 -9.13 34.75
CA SER A 2 12.30 -10.20 33.76
C SER A 2 11.87 -9.59 32.40
N THR A 3 12.85 -9.35 31.57
CA THR A 3 12.67 -8.84 30.22
C THR A 3 12.17 -9.99 29.35
N ALA A 4 10.86 -10.07 29.13
CA ALA A 4 10.28 -10.88 28.08
C ALA A 4 10.65 -10.22 26.75
N ASN A 5 11.74 -10.65 26.17
CA ASN A 5 12.20 -10.27 24.85
C ASN A 5 11.33 -11.07 23.85
N SER A 6 10.29 -10.46 23.29
CA SER A 6 9.52 -11.06 22.20
C SER A 6 10.47 -11.25 21.01
N LYS A 7 10.91 -12.47 20.82
CA LYS A 7 11.66 -12.86 19.63
C LYS A 7 10.70 -12.88 18.43
N VAL A 8 10.53 -11.73 17.78
CA VAL A 8 10.22 -11.74 16.35
C VAL A 8 11.50 -12.27 15.70
N GLU A 9 11.53 -13.56 15.37
CA GLU A 9 12.67 -14.17 14.70
C GLU A 9 12.94 -13.35 13.43
N ASN A 10 14.20 -12.93 13.26
CA ASN A 10 14.60 -12.24 12.03
C ASN A 10 14.52 -13.27 10.90
N ILE A 11 13.50 -13.15 10.07
CA ILE A 11 13.37 -13.96 8.85
C ILE A 11 14.55 -13.59 7.96
N ASP A 12 15.33 -14.60 7.53
CA ASP A 12 16.37 -14.37 6.52
C ASP A 12 15.71 -14.14 5.17
N ILE A 13 15.45 -12.87 4.88
CA ILE A 13 14.79 -12.47 3.65
C ILE A 13 15.60 -12.79 2.40
N ASN A 14 16.93 -12.93 2.51
CA ASN A 14 17.80 -13.28 1.37
C ASN A 14 17.61 -14.75 0.92
N SER A 15 17.02 -15.58 1.79
CA SER A 15 16.65 -16.96 1.45
C SER A 15 15.26 -17.09 0.82
N LYS A 16 14.50 -16.00 0.73
CA LYS A 16 13.12 -16.00 0.23
C LYS A 16 13.04 -15.89 -1.28
N GLU A 17 11.94 -16.40 -1.82
CA GLU A 17 11.63 -16.30 -3.25
C GLU A 17 11.44 -14.83 -3.64
N VAL A 18 12.22 -14.35 -4.58
CA VAL A 18 12.01 -13.05 -5.22
C VAL A 18 10.86 -13.19 -6.21
N LEU A 19 9.72 -12.60 -5.90
CA LEU A 19 8.54 -12.61 -6.77
C LEU A 19 8.69 -11.62 -7.93
N ILE A 20 9.17 -10.40 -7.63
CA ILE A 20 9.38 -9.34 -8.61
C ILE A 20 10.72 -8.67 -8.30
N SER A 21 11.64 -8.72 -9.24
CA SER A 21 12.97 -8.13 -9.08
C SER A 21 12.93 -6.60 -9.10
N SER A 22 13.96 -5.96 -8.53
CA SER A 22 14.12 -4.51 -8.58
C SER A 22 14.22 -3.96 -10.01
N ALA A 23 14.76 -4.74 -10.96
CA ALA A 23 14.84 -4.37 -12.36
C ALA A 23 13.45 -4.33 -13.02
N GLU A 24 12.61 -5.33 -12.75
CA GLU A 24 11.22 -5.38 -13.25
C GLU A 24 10.39 -4.24 -12.66
N ILE A 25 10.55 -3.97 -11.35
CA ILE A 25 9.86 -2.85 -10.69
C ILE A 25 10.25 -1.54 -11.38
N LYS A 26 11.55 -1.29 -11.55
CA LYS A 26 12.04 -0.06 -12.19
C LYS A 26 11.44 0.12 -13.58
N GLN A 27 11.49 -0.91 -14.42
CA GLN A 27 10.92 -0.87 -15.78
C GLN A 27 9.43 -0.56 -15.74
N ARG A 28 8.68 -1.22 -14.84
CA ARG A 28 7.23 -1.01 -14.72
C ARG A 28 6.89 0.40 -14.25
N VAL A 29 7.64 0.95 -13.30
CA VAL A 29 7.45 2.33 -12.81
C VAL A 29 7.71 3.35 -13.92
N GLU A 30 8.72 3.13 -14.77
CA GLU A 30 8.96 3.95 -15.96
C GLU A 30 7.81 3.88 -16.98
N GLU A 31 7.24 2.69 -17.20
CA GLU A 31 6.07 2.50 -18.08
C GLU A 31 4.83 3.22 -17.54
N LEU A 32 4.55 3.07 -16.23
CA LEU A 32 3.45 3.76 -15.56
C LEU A 32 3.61 5.28 -15.64
N GLY A 33 4.81 5.80 -15.36
CA GLY A 33 5.09 7.23 -15.44
C GLY A 33 4.84 7.81 -16.82
N ARG A 34 5.26 7.11 -17.89
CA ARG A 34 4.98 7.53 -19.28
C ARG A 34 3.48 7.54 -19.59
N ARG A 35 2.76 6.47 -19.20
CA ARG A 35 1.32 6.36 -19.44
C ARG A 35 0.54 7.44 -18.69
N ILE A 36 0.83 7.64 -17.41
CA ILE A 36 0.19 8.69 -16.59
C ILE A 36 0.49 10.07 -17.18
N SER A 37 1.73 10.35 -17.56
CA SER A 37 2.10 11.63 -18.16
C SER A 37 1.35 11.91 -19.47
N ALA A 38 1.13 10.89 -20.31
CA ALA A 38 0.36 11.02 -21.53
C ALA A 38 -1.13 11.29 -21.25
N ASP A 39 -1.72 10.54 -20.29
CA ASP A 39 -3.15 10.67 -19.95
C ASP A 39 -3.47 12.03 -19.31
N TYR A 40 -2.52 12.64 -18.60
CA TYR A 40 -2.68 13.92 -17.92
C TYR A 40 -1.93 15.08 -18.61
N GLN A 41 -1.57 14.92 -19.88
CA GLN A 41 -0.89 15.98 -20.63
C GLN A 41 -1.68 17.30 -20.60
N GLY A 42 -1.02 18.40 -20.26
CA GLY A 42 -1.63 19.73 -20.17
C GLY A 42 -2.46 19.96 -18.89
N ARG A 43 -2.47 19.04 -17.97
CA ARG A 43 -3.15 19.14 -16.67
C ARG A 43 -2.14 19.02 -15.53
N GLU A 44 -2.41 19.70 -14.43
CA GLU A 44 -1.67 19.47 -13.18
C GLU A 44 -2.25 18.26 -12.47
N LEU A 45 -1.39 17.38 -11.94
CA LEU A 45 -1.77 16.15 -11.23
C LEU A 45 -1.45 16.25 -9.74
N HIS A 46 -2.41 15.91 -8.89
CA HIS A 46 -2.24 15.79 -7.46
C HIS A 46 -2.10 14.31 -7.09
N LEU A 47 -0.90 13.91 -6.70
CA LEU A 47 -0.60 12.55 -6.25
C LEU A 47 -0.87 12.45 -4.75
N VAL A 48 -1.72 11.53 -4.35
CA VAL A 48 -2.03 11.25 -2.96
C VAL A 48 -1.47 9.87 -2.60
N GLY A 49 -0.30 9.86 -1.95
CA GLY A 49 0.32 8.61 -1.49
C GLY A 49 -0.32 8.09 -0.22
N VAL A 50 -0.70 6.83 -0.22
CA VAL A 50 -1.24 6.17 0.97
C VAL A 50 -0.08 5.64 1.82
N LEU A 51 0.07 6.21 3.01
CA LEU A 51 1.15 5.85 3.92
C LEU A 51 0.72 4.66 4.83
N ASN A 52 1.69 3.77 5.21
CA ASN A 52 3.13 3.91 4.98
C ASN A 52 3.62 3.20 3.71
N GLY A 53 2.91 2.19 3.21
CA GLY A 53 3.43 1.25 2.22
C GLY A 53 3.85 1.90 0.89
N ALA A 54 3.06 2.85 0.39
CA ALA A 54 3.28 3.44 -0.93
C ALA A 54 4.47 4.41 -1.04
N PHE A 55 5.19 4.74 0.05
CA PHE A 55 6.16 5.86 0.02
C PHE A 55 7.32 5.65 -0.96
N ILE A 56 7.85 4.41 -1.10
CA ILE A 56 8.93 4.11 -2.03
C ILE A 56 8.40 4.15 -3.47
N PHE A 57 7.28 3.49 -3.72
CA PHE A 57 6.65 3.49 -5.04
C PHE A 57 6.32 4.90 -5.52
N LEU A 58 5.71 5.73 -4.66
CA LEU A 58 5.40 7.13 -4.99
C LEU A 58 6.67 7.92 -5.31
N ALA A 59 7.73 7.76 -4.50
CA ALA A 59 8.99 8.45 -4.70
C ALA A 59 9.67 8.09 -6.03
N ASP A 60 9.55 6.84 -6.48
CA ASP A 60 10.06 6.42 -7.78
C ASP A 60 9.15 6.86 -8.92
N LEU A 61 7.83 6.73 -8.76
CA LEU A 61 6.85 7.11 -9.77
C LEU A 61 6.92 8.60 -10.12
N VAL A 62 6.96 9.48 -9.11
CA VAL A 62 6.97 10.93 -9.33
C VAL A 62 8.17 11.40 -10.16
N ARG A 63 9.31 10.71 -10.03
CA ARG A 63 10.51 11.01 -10.83
C ARG A 63 10.41 10.57 -12.29
N GLN A 64 9.41 9.76 -12.65
CA GLN A 64 9.13 9.35 -14.03
C GLN A 64 8.06 10.20 -14.70
N LEU A 65 7.38 11.09 -13.97
CA LEU A 65 6.37 11.97 -14.55
C LEU A 65 7.02 13.15 -15.26
N SER A 66 6.53 13.46 -16.46
CA SER A 66 6.95 14.62 -17.28
C SER A 66 5.93 15.77 -17.28
N ILE A 67 4.98 15.75 -16.36
CA ILE A 67 3.94 16.75 -16.18
C ILE A 67 4.07 17.44 -14.83
N PRO A 68 3.51 18.66 -14.65
CA PRO A 68 3.45 19.29 -13.34
C PRO A 68 2.65 18.43 -12.35
N CYS A 69 3.20 18.23 -11.16
CA CYS A 69 2.51 17.47 -10.12
C CYS A 69 2.75 18.02 -8.72
N GLN A 70 1.78 17.85 -7.86
CA GLN A 70 1.89 18.07 -6.42
C GLN A 70 1.79 16.75 -5.68
N ILE A 71 2.49 16.62 -4.55
CA ILE A 71 2.50 15.42 -3.74
C ILE A 71 1.84 15.72 -2.42
N CYS A 72 0.89 14.89 -2.06
CA CYS A 72 0.21 14.88 -0.77
C CYS A 72 0.24 13.48 -0.18
N PHE A 73 -0.07 13.36 1.10
CA PHE A 73 -0.12 12.07 1.79
C PHE A 73 -1.42 11.90 2.54
N LEU A 74 -1.86 10.67 2.63
CA LEU A 74 -2.98 10.22 3.40
C LEU A 74 -2.51 9.06 4.27
N LEU A 75 -2.79 9.10 5.56
CA LEU A 75 -2.53 7.98 6.46
C LEU A 75 -3.82 7.18 6.61
N ALA A 76 -3.80 5.93 6.18
CA ALA A 76 -4.89 4.99 6.39
C ALA A 76 -4.49 3.99 7.47
N SER A 77 -5.26 3.90 8.55
CA SER A 77 -5.09 2.89 9.58
C SER A 77 -6.36 2.05 9.73
N SER A 78 -6.22 0.75 9.59
CA SER A 78 -7.27 -0.20 9.94
C SER A 78 -7.09 -0.60 11.41
N TYR A 79 -8.03 -0.22 12.28
CA TYR A 79 -8.04 -0.71 13.65
C TYR A 79 -8.41 -2.18 13.68
N LYS A 80 -7.38 -3.07 13.79
CA LYS A 80 -7.58 -4.50 14.03
C LYS A 80 -7.89 -4.85 15.50
N ASP A 81 -7.84 -3.87 16.41
CA ASP A 81 -7.97 -4.08 17.85
C ASP A 81 -9.29 -3.55 18.42
N LYS A 82 -10.41 -4.13 18.06
CA LYS A 82 -11.58 -4.20 18.95
C LYS A 82 -12.50 -5.34 18.52
N LYS A 83 -13.02 -6.09 19.50
CA LYS A 83 -13.90 -7.27 19.39
C LYS A 83 -15.25 -7.06 18.67
N VAL A 84 -15.35 -6.03 17.84
CA VAL A 84 -16.49 -5.80 16.94
C VAL A 84 -15.89 -5.42 15.61
N SER A 85 -16.04 -6.26 14.63
CA SER A 85 -15.62 -6.07 13.23
C SER A 85 -16.49 -4.99 12.56
N SER A 86 -16.30 -3.73 12.92
CA SER A 86 -16.99 -2.63 12.23
C SER A 86 -16.35 -2.27 10.89
N GLY A 87 -15.13 -2.76 10.62
CA GLY A 87 -14.45 -2.45 9.35
C GLY A 87 -14.12 -0.97 9.17
N GLU A 88 -14.14 -0.17 10.23
CA GLU A 88 -13.86 1.25 10.14
C GLU A 88 -12.38 1.51 9.84
N VAL A 89 -12.12 2.17 8.72
CA VAL A 89 -10.82 2.71 8.36
C VAL A 89 -10.78 4.16 8.83
N THR A 90 -9.79 4.50 9.65
CA THR A 90 -9.55 5.89 10.02
C THR A 90 -8.62 6.52 9.00
N LEU A 91 -9.08 7.60 8.35
CA LEU A 91 -8.29 8.38 7.42
C LEU A 91 -7.83 9.67 8.11
N MET A 92 -6.54 9.96 8.00
CA MET A 92 -5.95 11.20 8.52
C MET A 92 -5.31 11.97 7.36
N HIS A 93 -5.90 13.10 7.01
CA HIS A 93 -5.37 14.02 6.02
C HIS A 93 -5.97 15.42 6.21
N ASN A 94 -5.34 16.39 5.59
CA ASN A 94 -5.84 17.77 5.51
C ASN A 94 -5.78 18.25 4.04
N LEU A 95 -6.31 17.47 3.13
CA LEU A 95 -6.25 17.70 1.70
C LEU A 95 -7.37 18.64 1.24
N ASP A 96 -7.05 19.57 0.35
CA ASP A 96 -8.04 20.32 -0.44
C ASP A 96 -7.92 19.86 -1.89
N LEU A 97 -8.87 19.04 -2.33
CA LEU A 97 -8.84 18.38 -3.64
C LEU A 97 -9.93 18.90 -4.60
N ARG A 98 -10.67 19.93 -4.22
CA ARG A 98 -11.77 20.48 -5.03
C ARG A 98 -11.30 20.94 -6.39
N GLY A 99 -11.90 20.39 -7.44
CA GLY A 99 -11.59 20.71 -8.84
C GLY A 99 -10.19 20.29 -9.30
N LYS A 100 -9.50 19.40 -8.56
CA LYS A 100 -8.16 18.91 -8.89
C LYS A 100 -8.21 17.56 -9.58
N ASN A 101 -7.23 17.29 -10.44
CA ASN A 101 -7.03 15.94 -10.95
C ASN A 101 -6.22 15.16 -9.92
N VAL A 102 -6.79 14.10 -9.37
CA VAL A 102 -6.23 13.34 -8.25
C VAL A 102 -5.88 11.93 -8.69
N LEU A 103 -4.68 11.49 -8.33
CA LEU A 103 -4.23 10.12 -8.48
C LEU A 103 -3.80 9.58 -7.13
N ILE A 104 -4.58 8.63 -6.59
CA ILE A 104 -4.22 7.87 -5.40
C ILE A 104 -3.11 6.89 -5.78
N VAL A 105 -2.03 6.86 -4.99
CA VAL A 105 -0.90 5.95 -5.19
C VAL A 105 -0.85 4.99 -4.01
N GLU A 106 -0.98 3.70 -4.31
CA GLU A 106 -1.04 2.60 -3.34
C GLU A 106 0.03 1.56 -3.62
N ASP A 107 0.57 0.92 -2.61
CA ASP A 107 1.53 -0.17 -2.76
C ASP A 107 0.85 -1.47 -3.19
N ILE A 108 -0.25 -1.86 -2.55
CA ILE A 108 -0.97 -3.10 -2.85
C ILE A 108 -2.48 -2.97 -2.68
N VAL A 109 -3.20 -3.44 -3.67
CA VAL A 109 -4.65 -3.66 -3.58
C VAL A 109 -4.91 -5.12 -3.22
N ASP A 110 -5.15 -5.38 -1.94
CA ASP A 110 -5.54 -6.68 -1.43
C ASP A 110 -7.06 -6.86 -1.60
N THR A 111 -7.86 -6.74 -0.56
CA THR A 111 -9.33 -6.83 -0.65
C THR A 111 -9.99 -5.63 -1.31
N GLY A 112 -9.29 -4.52 -1.44
CA GLY A 112 -9.80 -3.26 -1.96
C GLY A 112 -10.66 -2.45 -0.98
N LEU A 113 -10.92 -2.96 0.22
CA LEU A 113 -11.79 -2.27 1.21
C LEU A 113 -11.22 -0.91 1.63
N THR A 114 -9.93 -0.83 1.93
CA THR A 114 -9.27 0.43 2.31
C THR A 114 -9.42 1.48 1.20
N LEU A 115 -9.16 1.09 -0.05
CA LEU A 115 -9.30 2.00 -1.18
C LEU A 115 -10.74 2.45 -1.41
N LYS A 116 -11.71 1.58 -1.17
CA LYS A 116 -13.14 1.95 -1.23
C LYS A 116 -13.44 3.10 -0.25
N TYR A 117 -13.01 2.99 1.00
CA TYR A 117 -13.19 4.06 2.00
C TYR A 117 -12.45 5.35 1.62
N ILE A 118 -11.21 5.24 1.12
CA ILE A 118 -10.45 6.40 0.65
C ILE A 118 -11.18 7.10 -0.51
N LEU A 119 -11.69 6.35 -1.49
CA LEU A 119 -12.44 6.91 -2.60
C LEU A 119 -13.71 7.62 -2.14
N GLU A 120 -14.49 7.00 -1.24
CA GLU A 120 -15.72 7.58 -0.70
C GLU A 120 -15.45 8.89 0.05
N ASP A 121 -14.37 8.98 0.82
CA ASP A 121 -13.98 10.18 1.55
C ASP A 121 -13.48 11.29 0.62
N LEU A 122 -12.53 10.98 -0.27
CA LEU A 122 -11.94 11.98 -1.17
C LEU A 122 -12.94 12.47 -2.23
N GLN A 123 -13.88 11.64 -2.67
CA GLN A 123 -14.94 12.02 -3.60
C GLN A 123 -15.84 13.13 -3.04
N GLN A 124 -16.04 13.20 -1.71
CA GLN A 124 -16.82 14.25 -1.07
C GLN A 124 -16.23 15.65 -1.26
N GLN A 125 -14.94 15.73 -1.58
CA GLN A 125 -14.26 17.01 -1.84
C GLN A 125 -14.49 17.53 -3.27
N ASN A 126 -15.21 16.79 -4.12
CA ASN A 126 -15.51 17.14 -5.51
C ASN A 126 -14.25 17.41 -6.35
N PRO A 127 -13.32 16.44 -6.47
CA PRO A 127 -12.21 16.54 -7.40
C PRO A 127 -12.69 16.53 -8.85
N GLU A 128 -11.90 17.09 -9.77
CA GLU A 128 -12.17 17.04 -11.22
C GLU A 128 -12.06 15.60 -11.75
N SER A 129 -11.05 14.86 -11.26
CA SER A 129 -10.92 13.44 -11.51
C SER A 129 -10.29 12.75 -10.27
N LEU A 130 -10.68 11.50 -10.02
CA LEU A 130 -10.16 10.69 -8.92
C LEU A 130 -9.90 9.28 -9.44
N GLU A 131 -8.62 8.95 -9.60
CA GLU A 131 -8.17 7.69 -10.17
C GLU A 131 -7.16 7.01 -9.25
N ILE A 132 -6.86 5.73 -9.49
CA ILE A 132 -5.95 4.93 -8.67
C ILE A 132 -4.80 4.40 -9.52
N CYS A 133 -3.59 4.47 -8.95
CA CYS A 133 -2.39 3.78 -9.40
C CYS A 133 -1.89 2.88 -8.27
N ALA A 134 -1.86 1.57 -8.50
CA ALA A 134 -1.34 0.60 -7.54
C ALA A 134 -0.14 -0.14 -8.11
N LEU A 135 0.89 -0.35 -7.29
CA LEU A 135 2.03 -1.17 -7.71
C LEU A 135 1.63 -2.63 -7.84
N LEU A 136 0.94 -3.16 -6.84
CA LEU A 136 0.45 -4.54 -6.83
C LEU A 136 -1.07 -4.60 -6.74
N SER A 137 -1.64 -5.61 -7.39
CA SER A 137 -3.07 -5.94 -7.31
C SER A 137 -3.22 -7.45 -7.16
N LYS A 138 -3.73 -7.91 -6.02
CA LYS A 138 -4.01 -9.33 -5.81
C LYS A 138 -5.20 -9.79 -6.64
N ASN A 139 -5.08 -10.94 -7.26
CA ASN A 139 -6.19 -11.61 -7.93
C ASN A 139 -6.88 -12.55 -6.93
N ILE A 140 -7.87 -12.02 -6.20
CA ILE A 140 -8.62 -12.76 -5.18
C ILE A 140 -10.12 -12.74 -5.48
N PRO A 141 -10.87 -13.80 -5.09
CA PRO A 141 -12.32 -13.77 -5.09
C PRO A 141 -12.86 -12.68 -4.16
N ASP A 142 -14.06 -12.19 -4.43
CA ASP A 142 -14.79 -11.25 -3.58
C ASP A 142 -14.06 -9.92 -3.26
N LYS A 143 -13.14 -9.49 -4.15
CA LYS A 143 -12.51 -8.19 -4.08
C LYS A 143 -13.55 -7.09 -4.15
N ALA A 144 -13.43 -6.05 -3.31
CA ALA A 144 -14.30 -4.89 -3.38
C ALA A 144 -14.26 -4.29 -4.80
N PRO A 145 -15.39 -3.83 -5.34
CA PRO A 145 -15.48 -3.30 -6.71
C PRO A 145 -14.83 -1.91 -6.79
N VAL A 146 -13.50 -1.89 -6.78
CA VAL A 146 -12.69 -0.69 -6.94
C VAL A 146 -11.97 -0.78 -8.28
N GLU A 147 -12.22 0.20 -9.15
CA GLU A 147 -11.53 0.31 -10.43
C GLU A 147 -10.14 0.89 -10.22
N VAL A 148 -9.11 0.14 -10.58
CA VAL A 148 -7.71 0.58 -10.54
C VAL A 148 -7.24 0.85 -11.95
N LYS A 149 -7.09 2.12 -12.30
CA LYS A 149 -6.77 2.55 -13.68
C LYS A 149 -5.36 2.17 -14.12
N TYR A 150 -4.42 2.23 -13.19
CA TYR A 150 -3.01 1.92 -13.43
C TYR A 150 -2.54 0.83 -12.48
N VAL A 151 -2.32 -0.37 -13.00
CA VAL A 151 -1.80 -1.51 -12.23
C VAL A 151 -0.37 -1.81 -12.67
N GLY A 152 0.54 -1.87 -11.71
CA GLY A 152 1.91 -2.30 -11.95
C GLY A 152 1.96 -3.79 -12.26
N PHE A 153 1.63 -4.63 -11.29
CA PHE A 153 1.65 -6.08 -11.41
C PHE A 153 0.40 -6.69 -10.79
N GLU A 154 -0.17 -7.68 -11.47
CA GLU A 154 -1.16 -8.57 -10.88
C GLU A 154 -0.42 -9.76 -10.24
N ILE A 155 -0.79 -10.09 -9.01
CA ILE A 155 -0.19 -11.21 -8.26
C ILE A 155 -1.26 -12.12 -7.69
N GLU A 156 -0.89 -13.38 -7.44
CA GLU A 156 -1.73 -14.31 -6.70
C GLU A 156 -1.88 -13.89 -5.24
N ASP A 157 -2.77 -14.54 -4.50
CA ASP A 157 -2.95 -14.30 -3.07
C ASP A 157 -1.76 -14.87 -2.28
N ARG A 158 -0.70 -14.10 -2.22
CA ARG A 158 0.52 -14.40 -1.47
C ARG A 158 0.84 -13.28 -0.50
N PHE A 159 1.48 -13.62 0.61
CA PHE A 159 2.00 -12.61 1.52
C PHE A 159 3.34 -12.11 1.00
N VAL A 160 3.45 -10.81 0.79
CA VAL A 160 4.61 -10.18 0.13
C VAL A 160 5.17 -9.04 0.97
N VAL A 161 6.49 -8.84 0.88
CA VAL A 161 7.24 -7.78 1.57
C VAL A 161 8.25 -7.15 0.62
N GLY A 162 8.77 -6.00 1.01
CA GLY A 162 9.78 -5.26 0.25
C GLY A 162 9.19 -4.12 -0.57
N TYR A 163 10.04 -3.21 -0.99
CA TYR A 163 9.72 -2.02 -1.77
C TYR A 163 8.58 -1.19 -1.17
N GLY A 164 8.60 -1.00 0.15
CA GLY A 164 7.58 -0.29 0.93
C GLY A 164 6.66 -1.19 1.73
N LEU A 165 6.38 -2.40 1.26
CA LEU A 165 5.56 -3.41 1.94
C LEU A 165 6.30 -3.98 3.15
N ASP A 166 5.57 -4.22 4.24
CA ASP A 166 6.15 -4.67 5.48
C ASP A 166 5.58 -5.99 6.01
N PHE A 167 6.36 -6.54 6.93
CA PHE A 167 5.89 -7.51 7.90
C PHE A 167 6.37 -7.09 9.30
N ALA A 168 5.43 -6.78 10.20
CA ALA A 168 5.71 -6.28 11.55
C ALA A 168 6.66 -5.06 11.55
N GLU A 169 6.37 -4.07 10.72
CA GLU A 169 7.13 -2.82 10.51
C GLU A 169 8.57 -3.00 9.98
N LYS A 170 8.91 -4.18 9.44
CA LYS A 170 10.23 -4.51 8.89
C LYS A 170 10.13 -4.80 7.38
N TYR A 171 11.28 -4.82 6.72
CA TYR A 171 11.48 -5.24 5.31
C TYR A 171 11.02 -4.23 4.25
N ARG A 172 10.55 -3.04 4.62
CA ARG A 172 10.17 -2.00 3.64
C ARG A 172 11.33 -1.53 2.77
N GLU A 173 12.57 -1.60 3.32
CA GLU A 173 13.81 -1.15 2.67
C GLU A 173 14.30 -2.07 1.55
N ILE A 174 13.80 -3.29 1.46
CA ILE A 174 14.22 -4.27 0.46
C ILE A 174 13.86 -3.78 -0.95
N PRO A 175 14.79 -3.81 -1.92
CA PRO A 175 14.57 -3.16 -3.23
C PRO A 175 13.72 -3.98 -4.22
N HIS A 176 13.30 -5.18 -3.83
CA HIS A 176 12.49 -6.10 -4.63
C HIS A 176 11.26 -6.56 -3.82
N ILE A 177 10.32 -7.24 -4.46
CA ILE A 177 9.20 -7.89 -3.80
C ILE A 177 9.55 -9.35 -3.56
N ALA A 178 9.49 -9.78 -2.30
CA ALA A 178 9.72 -11.16 -1.89
C ALA A 178 8.45 -11.78 -1.29
N CYS A 179 8.29 -13.09 -1.44
CA CYS A 179 7.21 -13.84 -0.78
C CYS A 179 7.65 -14.33 0.59
N LEU A 180 6.75 -14.23 1.56
CA LEU A 180 6.87 -14.93 2.84
C LEU A 180 5.92 -16.12 2.88
N ASP A 181 6.35 -17.22 3.47
CA ASP A 181 5.49 -18.38 3.67
C ASP A 181 4.42 -18.09 4.72
N TYR A 182 3.20 -18.57 4.48
CA TYR A 182 2.05 -18.37 5.37
C TYR A 182 2.32 -18.80 6.83
N ALA A 183 3.15 -19.84 7.04
CA ALA A 183 3.50 -20.31 8.36
C ALA A 183 4.34 -19.30 9.16
N GLU A 184 5.16 -18.51 8.49
CA GLU A 184 6.00 -17.48 9.11
C GLU A 184 5.19 -16.23 9.45
N SER A 185 4.23 -15.83 8.58
CA SER A 185 3.35 -14.71 8.82
C SER A 185 2.40 -14.96 10.00
N TRP A 186 1.92 -16.20 10.16
CA TRP A 186 0.99 -16.58 11.24
C TRP A 186 1.66 -16.67 12.61
N SER A 187 2.91 -17.13 12.69
CA SER A 187 3.62 -17.30 13.97
C SER A 187 3.89 -15.98 14.70
N ALA A 188 4.09 -14.89 13.96
CA ALA A 188 4.32 -13.57 14.56
C ALA A 188 3.02 -12.88 15.01
N ASP A 189 1.90 -13.08 14.31
CA ASP A 189 0.61 -12.51 14.69
C ASP A 189 0.00 -13.20 15.93
N SER A 190 0.32 -14.49 16.16
CA SER A 190 -0.09 -15.25 17.34
C SER A 190 0.70 -14.88 18.60
N SER A 191 1.95 -14.45 18.49
CA SER A 191 2.76 -14.01 19.66
C SER A 191 2.31 -12.63 20.17
N ALA A 192 1.77 -11.76 19.32
CA ALA A 192 1.19 -10.47 19.72
C ALA A 192 -0.15 -10.61 20.46
N LYS A 193 -0.86 -11.74 20.32
CA LYS A 193 -2.18 -11.96 20.93
C LYS A 193 -2.15 -12.62 22.31
N THR A 194 -1.00 -13.10 22.80
CA THR A 194 -0.91 -13.88 24.04
C THR A 194 -0.59 -13.03 25.30
N GLU A 195 -0.31 -11.73 25.16
CA GLU A 195 0.08 -10.89 26.32
C GLU A 195 -1.07 -10.10 26.98
N THR A 196 -2.35 -10.32 26.64
CA THR A 196 -3.48 -9.60 27.25
C THR A 196 -4.45 -10.47 28.06
N HIS A 197 -3.98 -11.57 28.66
CA HIS A 197 -4.78 -12.25 29.68
C HIS A 197 -3.87 -12.73 30.81
N VAL A 198 -3.62 -11.89 31.81
CA VAL A 198 -3.59 -12.13 33.26
C VAL A 198 -3.27 -10.82 33.98
N ALA A 199 -4.26 -10.21 34.64
CA ALA A 199 -4.16 -9.69 36.03
C ALA A 199 -5.44 -8.93 36.37
N HIS A 200 -6.13 -9.52 37.30
CA HIS A 200 -7.02 -9.05 38.39
C HIS A 200 -7.77 -7.74 38.21
#